data_755888244287565f11bb615893c236eb
#
_entry.id   755888244287565f11bb615893c236eb
#
_cell.length_a   1.000
_cell.length_b   1.000
_cell.length_c   1.000
_cell.angle_alpha   90.00
_cell.angle_beta   90.00
_cell.angle_gamma   90.00
#
_symmetry.space_group_name_H-M   'P 1'
#
loop_
_entity.id
_entity.type
_entity.pdbx_description
1 polymer ?
#
loop_
_entity_poly.entity_id
_entity_poly.type
_entity_poly.pdbx_seq_one_letter_code
_entity_poly.pdbx_strand_id
1 'polypeptide(L)'
;MLTEDETEAVLLGLRYVDQRGDEVLKEAGRSARAKIISILSPEMQAAAAAPLSVPGPDGHVFPENAVSLGVLRFAIRTQRRIAIQYTDDEARRTERIIWPIQLRFMNNARVLTAWCELRAAFRFFRTDRIGAAEPLDRYPALRGDLLRDFQIELRADPLHRNTPDRK
;
A
#
# COMPACT_ATOMS: atom_id res chain seq x y z
N MET A 1 6.45 -25.76 -11.14
CA MET A 1 7.11 -25.89 -9.83
C MET A 1 8.07 -24.71 -9.71
N LEU A 2 8.13 -24.01 -8.57
CA LEU A 2 9.07 -22.90 -8.38
C LEU A 2 10.51 -23.43 -8.29
N THR A 3 11.47 -22.71 -8.86
CA THR A 3 12.90 -22.95 -8.67
C THR A 3 13.34 -22.51 -7.26
N GLU A 4 14.57 -22.81 -6.85
CA GLU A 4 15.13 -22.35 -5.58
C GLU A 4 15.17 -20.82 -5.51
N ASP A 5 15.66 -20.16 -6.56
CA ASP A 5 15.74 -18.69 -6.62
C ASP A 5 14.34 -18.03 -6.60
N GLU A 6 13.36 -18.61 -7.31
CA GLU A 6 11.97 -18.11 -7.26
C GLU A 6 11.37 -18.28 -5.88
N THR A 7 11.62 -19.39 -5.21
CA THR A 7 11.18 -19.65 -3.84
C THR A 7 11.80 -18.64 -2.87
N GLU A 8 13.12 -18.43 -2.95
CA GLU A 8 13.85 -17.46 -2.14
C GLU A 8 13.27 -16.04 -2.32
N ALA A 9 13.05 -15.62 -3.58
CA ALA A 9 12.48 -14.31 -3.90
C ALA A 9 11.08 -14.12 -3.30
N VAL A 10 10.21 -15.13 -3.42
CA VAL A 10 8.85 -15.07 -2.85
C VAL A 10 8.89 -15.02 -1.32
N LEU A 11 9.69 -15.87 -0.68
CA LEU A 11 9.80 -15.92 0.78
C LEU A 11 10.43 -14.64 1.36
N LEU A 12 11.41 -14.05 0.67
CA LEU A 12 11.97 -12.74 1.04
C LEU A 12 10.91 -11.65 0.95
N GLY A 13 10.13 -11.63 -0.13
CA GLY A 13 9.00 -10.69 -0.28
C GLY A 13 7.96 -10.81 0.85
N LEU A 14 7.61 -12.03 1.25
CA LEU A 14 6.68 -12.28 2.36
C LEU A 14 7.24 -11.83 3.72
N ARG A 15 8.57 -11.91 3.93
CA ARG A 15 9.22 -11.34 5.12
C ARG A 15 9.13 -9.81 5.15
N TYR A 16 9.29 -9.13 4.00
CA TYR A 16 9.05 -7.69 3.91
C TYR A 16 7.60 -7.33 4.23
N VAL A 17 6.64 -8.16 3.80
CA VAL A 17 5.23 -7.99 4.17
C VAL A 17 5.02 -8.13 5.67
N ASP A 18 5.68 -9.10 6.32
CA ASP A 18 5.58 -9.30 7.77
C ASP A 18 6.18 -8.13 8.57
N GLN A 19 7.23 -7.48 8.06
CA GLN A 19 7.80 -6.28 8.67
C GLN A 19 6.94 -5.03 8.48
N ARG A 20 6.44 -4.77 7.27
CA ARG A 20 5.86 -3.48 6.86
C ARG A 20 4.35 -3.48 6.68
N GLY A 21 3.74 -4.64 6.53
CA GLY A 21 2.29 -4.79 6.36
C GLY A 21 1.50 -4.29 7.57
N ASP A 22 0.22 -4.05 7.37
CA ASP A 22 -0.74 -3.98 8.46
C ASP A 22 -1.13 -5.40 8.89
N GLU A 23 -1.79 -5.56 10.04
CA GLU A 23 -2.06 -6.87 10.62
C GLU A 23 -2.81 -7.83 9.68
N VAL A 24 -3.75 -7.31 8.88
CA VAL A 24 -4.49 -8.14 7.90
C VAL A 24 -3.56 -8.67 6.81
N LEU A 25 -2.65 -7.83 6.32
CA LEU A 25 -1.70 -8.21 5.27
C LEU A 25 -0.60 -9.14 5.81
N LYS A 26 -0.13 -8.91 7.04
CA LYS A 26 0.82 -9.79 7.73
C LYS A 26 0.24 -11.18 7.91
N GLU A 27 -1.01 -11.29 8.40
CA GLU A 27 -1.67 -12.59 8.58
C GLU A 27 -1.85 -13.32 7.24
N ALA A 28 -2.28 -12.60 6.20
CA ALA A 28 -2.36 -13.17 4.85
C ALA A 28 -0.99 -13.62 4.34
N GLY A 29 0.08 -12.86 4.63
CA GLY A 29 1.46 -13.22 4.28
C GLY A 29 1.95 -14.48 5.00
N ARG A 30 1.68 -14.60 6.30
CA ARG A 30 1.99 -15.81 7.08
C ARG A 30 1.25 -17.04 6.54
N SER A 31 -0.04 -16.90 6.25
CA SER A 31 -0.85 -17.96 5.65
C SER A 31 -0.31 -18.38 4.26
N ALA A 32 0.00 -17.41 3.40
CA ALA A 32 0.57 -17.68 2.08
C ALA A 32 1.94 -18.39 2.19
N ARG A 33 2.81 -17.95 3.12
CA ARG A 33 4.10 -18.57 3.38
C ARG A 33 3.95 -20.04 3.78
N ALA A 34 3.04 -20.34 4.70
CA ALA A 34 2.78 -21.73 5.13
C ALA A 34 2.32 -22.61 3.97
N LYS A 35 1.42 -22.13 3.13
CA LYS A 35 0.94 -22.86 1.94
C LYS A 35 2.05 -23.10 0.92
N ILE A 36 2.89 -22.10 0.66
CA ILE A 36 4.02 -22.23 -0.27
C ILE A 36 5.00 -23.28 0.27
N ILE A 37 5.40 -23.19 1.54
CA ILE A 37 6.32 -24.14 2.13
C ILE A 37 5.75 -25.57 2.08
N SER A 38 4.46 -25.76 2.30
CA SER A 38 3.85 -27.10 2.31
C SER A 38 3.90 -27.84 0.98
N ILE A 39 4.10 -27.14 -0.14
CA ILE A 39 4.18 -27.75 -1.47
C ILE A 39 5.61 -27.87 -2.00
N LEU A 40 6.62 -27.44 -1.24
CA LEU A 40 8.03 -27.54 -1.59
C LEU A 40 8.59 -28.95 -1.29
N SER A 41 9.67 -29.33 -1.97
CA SER A 41 10.42 -30.53 -1.63
C SER A 41 11.05 -30.42 -0.23
N PRO A 42 11.38 -31.55 0.43
CA PRO A 42 12.03 -31.52 1.74
C PRO A 42 13.32 -30.69 1.77
N GLU A 43 14.11 -30.72 0.69
CA GLU A 43 15.35 -29.96 0.57
C GLU A 43 15.05 -28.45 0.52
N MET A 44 14.05 -28.05 -0.25
CA MET A 44 13.61 -26.65 -0.34
C MET A 44 12.95 -26.17 0.94
N GLN A 45 12.25 -27.04 1.68
CA GLN A 45 11.71 -26.72 3.01
C GLN A 45 12.84 -26.44 4.00
N ALA A 46 13.90 -27.24 3.98
CA ALA A 46 15.08 -27.01 4.81
C ALA A 46 15.78 -25.68 4.46
N ALA A 47 15.94 -25.36 3.17
CA ALA A 47 16.46 -24.08 2.71
C ALA A 47 15.59 -22.90 3.15
N ALA A 48 14.27 -23.03 3.09
CA ALA A 48 13.31 -22.01 3.57
C ALA A 48 13.38 -21.76 5.07
N ALA A 49 13.80 -22.77 5.86
CA ALA A 49 14.01 -22.64 7.30
C ALA A 49 15.32 -21.91 7.66
N ALA A 50 16.35 -22.01 6.79
CA ALA A 50 17.64 -21.34 6.95
C ALA A 50 17.93 -20.44 5.71
N PRO A 51 17.19 -19.34 5.52
CA PRO A 51 17.24 -18.56 4.32
C PRO A 51 18.59 -17.86 4.12
N LEU A 52 19.02 -17.76 2.87
CA LEU A 52 20.24 -17.03 2.48
C LEU A 52 20.05 -15.51 2.59
N SER A 53 18.82 -15.04 2.40
CA SER A 53 18.47 -13.62 2.39
C SER A 53 17.38 -13.34 3.42
N VAL A 54 17.59 -12.31 4.25
CA VAL A 54 16.60 -11.80 5.20
C VAL A 54 16.51 -10.29 5.06
N PRO A 55 15.32 -9.67 5.28
CA PRO A 55 15.26 -8.23 5.37
C PRO A 55 16.17 -7.72 6.48
N GLY A 56 16.81 -6.58 6.26
CA GLY A 56 17.52 -5.89 7.32
C GLY A 56 16.59 -5.49 8.46
N PRO A 57 17.13 -5.13 9.64
CA PRO A 57 16.31 -4.65 10.75
C PRO A 57 15.56 -3.39 10.31
N ASP A 58 14.23 -3.47 10.37
CA ASP A 58 13.36 -2.33 10.08
C ASP A 58 13.10 -1.60 11.40
N GLY A 59 13.84 -0.52 11.66
CA GLY A 59 13.65 0.36 12.81
C GLY A 59 12.46 1.32 12.65
N HIS A 60 11.70 1.20 11.56
CA HIS A 60 10.60 2.11 11.28
C HIS A 60 9.32 1.68 11.99
N VAL A 61 8.95 2.45 13.00
CA VAL A 61 7.60 2.38 13.60
C VAL A 61 6.67 3.20 12.69
N PHE A 62 5.73 2.52 12.04
CA PHE A 62 4.69 3.22 11.29
C PHE A 62 3.71 3.85 12.28
N PRO A 63 3.33 5.13 12.11
CA PRO A 63 2.28 5.73 12.89
C PRO A 63 0.97 4.91 12.77
N GLU A 64 0.22 4.87 13.87
CA GLU A 64 -1.10 4.22 13.88
C GLU A 64 -2.06 4.94 12.94
N ASN A 65 -2.90 4.17 12.25
CA ASN A 65 -3.93 4.71 11.40
C ASN A 65 -5.26 4.72 12.18
N ALA A 66 -5.93 5.85 12.22
CA ALA A 66 -7.30 5.94 12.76
C ALA A 66 -8.29 5.15 11.86
N VAL A 67 -7.99 5.06 10.57
CA VAL A 67 -8.79 4.29 9.59
C VAL A 67 -8.06 3.01 9.20
N SER A 68 -8.75 1.88 9.27
CA SER A 68 -8.20 0.60 8.81
C SER A 68 -7.80 0.66 7.33
N LEU A 69 -6.59 0.20 7.02
CA LEU A 69 -6.15 0.04 5.63
C LEU A 69 -7.02 -0.93 4.83
N GLY A 70 -7.75 -1.81 5.49
CA GLY A 70 -8.74 -2.69 4.88
C GLY A 70 -9.85 -1.90 4.18
N VAL A 71 -10.34 -0.81 4.76
CA VAL A 71 -11.34 0.09 4.16
C VAL A 71 -10.78 0.73 2.90
N LEU A 72 -9.55 1.22 2.95
CA LEU A 72 -8.89 1.84 1.80
C LEU A 72 -8.67 0.83 0.66
N ARG A 73 -8.20 -0.39 0.99
CA ARG A 73 -8.05 -1.47 0.00
C ARG A 73 -9.38 -1.92 -0.61
N PHE A 74 -10.44 -1.98 0.20
CA PHE A 74 -11.78 -2.27 -0.30
C PHE A 74 -12.22 -1.24 -1.33
N ALA A 75 -12.09 0.05 -1.03
CA ALA A 75 -12.47 1.12 -1.94
C ALA A 75 -11.65 1.12 -3.24
N ILE A 76 -10.33 0.83 -3.16
CA ILE A 76 -9.48 0.66 -4.35
C ILE A 76 -9.99 -0.52 -5.22
N ARG A 77 -10.26 -1.68 -4.60
CA ARG A 77 -10.71 -2.88 -5.32
C ARG A 77 -12.06 -2.69 -5.98
N THR A 78 -12.97 -2.04 -5.28
CA THR A 78 -14.36 -1.82 -5.74
C THR A 78 -14.54 -0.52 -6.51
N GLN A 79 -13.45 0.24 -6.72
CA GLN A 79 -13.42 1.51 -7.44
C GLN A 79 -14.43 2.51 -6.88
N ARG A 80 -14.46 2.66 -5.54
CA ARG A 80 -15.36 3.58 -4.85
C ARG A 80 -14.67 4.88 -4.48
N ARG A 81 -15.40 5.97 -4.63
CA ARG A 81 -15.04 7.26 -4.03
C ARG A 81 -15.02 7.10 -2.51
N ILE A 82 -14.19 7.88 -1.84
CA ILE A 82 -14.16 7.94 -0.38
C ILE A 82 -14.24 9.41 0.03
N ALA A 83 -15.16 9.71 0.95
CA ALA A 83 -15.09 10.95 1.72
C ALA A 83 -14.09 10.74 2.86
N ILE A 84 -13.06 11.57 2.95
CA ILE A 84 -12.06 11.51 4.01
C ILE A 84 -11.98 12.81 4.79
N GLN A 85 -11.74 12.71 6.10
CA GLN A 85 -11.24 13.81 6.92
C GLN A 85 -9.72 13.72 6.94
N TYR A 86 -9.05 14.74 6.42
CA TYR A 86 -7.60 14.76 6.27
C TYR A 86 -6.98 15.93 7.02
N THR A 87 -5.92 15.63 7.77
CA THR A 87 -5.11 16.65 8.45
C THR A 87 -3.78 16.81 7.71
N ASP A 88 -3.51 18.00 7.18
CA ASP A 88 -2.27 18.29 6.44
C ASP A 88 -1.06 18.54 7.38
N ASP A 89 0.09 18.86 6.77
CA ASP A 89 1.34 19.15 7.49
C ASP A 89 1.25 20.41 8.38
N GLU A 90 0.32 21.32 8.08
CA GLU A 90 0.07 22.54 8.85
C GLU A 90 -1.05 22.33 9.91
N ALA A 91 -1.40 21.08 10.21
CA ALA A 91 -2.47 20.68 11.13
C ALA A 91 -3.89 21.18 10.74
N ARG A 92 -4.10 21.57 9.48
CA ARG A 92 -5.41 21.99 9.00
C ARG A 92 -6.25 20.77 8.67
N ARG A 93 -7.44 20.69 9.23
CA ARG A 93 -8.42 19.65 8.92
C ARG A 93 -9.24 20.05 7.70
N THR A 94 -9.36 19.14 6.76
CA THR A 94 -10.14 19.35 5.53
C THR A 94 -10.94 18.09 5.21
N GLU A 95 -12.09 18.26 4.61
CA GLU A 95 -12.87 17.17 4.01
C GLU A 95 -12.54 17.08 2.53
N ARG A 96 -12.35 15.85 2.06
CA ARG A 96 -11.99 15.57 0.67
C ARG A 96 -12.81 14.40 0.15
N ILE A 97 -13.27 14.50 -1.09
CA ILE A 97 -13.72 13.33 -1.85
C ILE A 97 -12.59 12.93 -2.76
N ILE A 98 -12.17 11.67 -2.66
CA ILE A 98 -11.05 11.13 -3.40
C ILE A 98 -11.42 9.82 -4.11
N TRP A 99 -10.75 9.52 -5.22
CA TRP A 99 -10.83 8.27 -5.96
C TRP A 99 -9.53 7.49 -5.73
N PRO A 100 -9.51 6.56 -4.78
CA PRO A 100 -8.30 5.87 -4.41
C PRO A 100 -7.88 4.88 -5.50
N ILE A 101 -6.62 4.94 -5.91
CA ILE A 101 -6.10 4.09 -6.99
C ILE A 101 -5.00 3.12 -6.52
N GLN A 102 -4.20 3.50 -5.54
CA GLN A 102 -3.06 2.69 -5.09
C GLN A 102 -2.67 3.00 -3.64
N LEU A 103 -2.34 1.98 -2.87
CA LEU A 103 -1.70 2.10 -1.56
C LEU A 103 -0.21 1.80 -1.71
N ARG A 104 0.64 2.70 -1.21
CA ARG A 104 2.11 2.60 -1.24
C ARG A 104 2.67 2.43 0.15
N PHE A 105 3.61 1.51 0.30
CA PHE A 105 4.36 1.27 1.53
C PHE A 105 5.74 1.91 1.36
N MET A 106 5.91 3.10 1.93
CA MET A 106 7.18 3.84 1.93
C MET A 106 7.99 3.46 3.18
N ASN A 107 9.24 3.92 3.28
CA ASN A 107 10.09 3.56 4.42
C ASN A 107 9.54 4.01 5.78
N ASN A 108 8.88 5.17 5.85
CA ASN A 108 8.41 5.78 7.09
C ASN A 108 6.92 6.14 7.08
N ALA A 109 6.20 5.79 6.04
CA ALA A 109 4.76 6.10 5.92
C ALA A 109 4.06 5.15 4.97
N ARG A 110 2.76 4.99 5.16
CA ARG A 110 1.86 4.41 4.17
C ARG A 110 1.12 5.55 3.49
N VAL A 111 1.04 5.51 2.17
CA VAL A 111 0.53 6.63 1.37
C VAL A 111 -0.53 6.11 0.39
N LEU A 112 -1.68 6.74 0.42
CA LEU A 112 -2.78 6.51 -0.51
C LEU A 112 -2.63 7.47 -1.69
N THR A 113 -2.44 6.93 -2.90
CA THR A 113 -2.52 7.73 -4.14
C THR A 113 -3.97 7.76 -4.60
N ALA A 114 -4.48 8.95 -4.87
CA ALA A 114 -5.86 9.15 -5.29
C ALA A 114 -6.01 10.39 -6.17
N TRP A 115 -7.02 10.37 -7.03
CA TRP A 115 -7.54 11.60 -7.65
C TRP A 115 -8.35 12.38 -6.61
N CYS A 116 -8.06 13.64 -6.42
CA CYS A 116 -8.75 14.52 -5.47
C CYS A 116 -9.72 15.41 -6.23
N GLU A 117 -11.05 15.27 -5.99
CA GLU A 117 -12.07 16.09 -6.66
C GLU A 117 -11.87 17.57 -6.40
N LEU A 118 -11.57 17.97 -5.15
CA LEU A 118 -11.37 19.38 -4.80
C LEU A 118 -10.20 20.04 -5.54
N ARG A 119 -9.16 19.28 -5.86
CA ARG A 119 -7.95 19.80 -6.54
C ARG A 119 -7.94 19.50 -8.03
N ALA A 120 -8.85 18.67 -8.52
CA ALA A 120 -8.87 18.13 -9.89
C ALA A 120 -7.46 17.63 -10.31
N ALA A 121 -6.78 16.87 -9.43
CA ALA A 121 -5.43 16.38 -9.64
C ALA A 121 -5.15 15.14 -8.79
N PHE A 122 -4.15 14.35 -9.17
CA PHE A 122 -3.64 13.28 -8.32
C PHE A 122 -2.94 13.86 -7.09
N ARG A 123 -3.18 13.21 -5.94
CA ARG A 123 -2.59 13.59 -4.66
C ARG A 123 -2.19 12.36 -3.86
N PHE A 124 -1.26 12.60 -2.96
CA PHE A 124 -0.75 11.62 -2.01
C PHE A 124 -1.29 11.94 -0.62
N PHE A 125 -1.98 10.99 -0.01
CA PHE A 125 -2.52 11.13 1.33
C PHE A 125 -1.81 10.15 2.27
N ARG A 126 -1.12 10.64 3.27
CA ARG A 126 -0.58 9.79 4.33
C ARG A 126 -1.74 9.15 5.09
N THR A 127 -1.70 7.83 5.25
CA THR A 127 -2.82 7.09 5.85
C THR A 127 -2.99 7.38 7.33
N ASP A 128 -1.91 7.68 8.05
CA ASP A 128 -1.91 8.09 9.45
C ASP A 128 -2.56 9.46 9.70
N ARG A 129 -2.77 10.26 8.66
CA ARG A 129 -3.43 11.56 8.70
C ARG A 129 -4.89 11.54 8.26
N ILE A 130 -5.41 10.38 7.90
CA ILE A 130 -6.82 10.18 7.60
C ILE A 130 -7.54 9.86 8.91
N GLY A 131 -8.30 10.83 9.44
CA GLY A 131 -9.05 10.69 10.69
C GLY A 131 -10.34 9.89 10.54
N ALA A 132 -10.99 10.00 9.37
CA ALA A 132 -12.19 9.23 9.01
C ALA A 132 -12.20 8.95 7.51
N ALA A 133 -12.84 7.85 7.11
CA ALA A 133 -13.02 7.48 5.70
C ALA A 133 -14.36 6.77 5.52
N GLU A 134 -15.22 7.32 4.67
CA GLU A 134 -16.52 6.77 4.33
C GLU A 134 -16.57 6.41 2.84
N PRO A 135 -16.74 5.13 2.48
CA PRO A 135 -16.92 4.73 1.09
C PRO A 135 -18.23 5.27 0.53
N LEU A 136 -18.15 5.86 -0.65
CA LEU A 136 -19.28 6.39 -1.42
C LEU A 136 -19.60 5.44 -2.60
N ASP A 137 -20.31 5.96 -3.60
CA ASP A 137 -20.56 5.30 -4.87
C ASP A 137 -19.28 5.08 -5.70
N ARG A 138 -19.39 4.38 -6.83
CA ARG A 138 -18.27 4.18 -7.73
C ARG A 138 -17.88 5.49 -8.43
N TYR A 139 -16.58 5.70 -8.59
CA TYR A 139 -16.11 6.80 -9.46
C TYR A 139 -16.28 6.42 -10.94
N PRO A 140 -16.48 7.44 -11.84
CA PRO A 140 -16.89 7.20 -13.24
C PRO A 140 -15.77 6.65 -14.12
N ALA A 141 -14.50 6.78 -13.72
CA ALA A 141 -13.35 6.34 -14.49
C ALA A 141 -12.98 4.89 -14.18
N LEU A 142 -12.29 4.22 -15.11
CA LEU A 142 -11.67 2.93 -14.81
C LEU A 142 -10.36 3.14 -14.03
N ARG A 143 -10.15 2.36 -12.99
CA ARG A 143 -8.92 2.43 -12.18
C ARG A 143 -7.65 2.26 -13.03
N GLY A 144 -7.69 1.38 -14.06
CA GLY A 144 -6.56 1.17 -14.96
C GLY A 144 -6.16 2.41 -15.75
N ASP A 145 -7.15 3.20 -16.19
CA ASP A 145 -6.91 4.45 -16.90
C ASP A 145 -6.33 5.50 -15.97
N LEU A 146 -6.90 5.66 -14.78
CA LEU A 146 -6.36 6.57 -13.75
C LEU A 146 -4.92 6.22 -13.36
N LEU A 147 -4.58 4.94 -13.25
CA LEU A 147 -3.22 4.51 -12.99
C LEU A 147 -2.27 4.87 -14.13
N ARG A 148 -2.71 4.74 -15.38
CA ARG A 148 -1.92 5.12 -16.56
C ARG A 148 -1.69 6.63 -16.59
N ASP A 149 -2.73 7.41 -16.39
CA ASP A 149 -2.66 8.88 -16.37
C ASP A 149 -1.73 9.36 -15.24
N PHE A 150 -1.88 8.79 -14.06
CA PHE A 150 -0.99 9.05 -12.93
C PHE A 150 0.47 8.71 -13.24
N GLN A 151 0.74 7.59 -13.92
CA GLN A 151 2.12 7.22 -14.30
C GLN A 151 2.72 8.19 -15.31
N ILE A 152 1.90 8.71 -16.24
CA ILE A 152 2.32 9.73 -17.20
C ILE A 152 2.69 11.03 -16.46
N GLU A 153 1.82 11.50 -15.56
CA GLU A 153 2.07 12.69 -14.74
C GLU A 153 3.32 12.54 -13.88
N LEU A 154 3.50 11.38 -13.24
CA LEU A 154 4.67 11.09 -12.42
C LEU A 154 5.99 11.07 -13.20
N ARG A 155 5.96 10.70 -14.50
CA ARG A 155 7.13 10.76 -15.38
C ARG A 155 7.44 12.17 -15.84
N ALA A 156 6.42 12.97 -16.09
CA ALA A 156 6.55 14.36 -16.51
C ALA A 156 7.08 15.26 -15.39
N ASP A 157 6.72 14.98 -14.14
CA ASP A 157 7.21 15.71 -12.97
C ASP A 157 7.83 14.76 -11.92
N PRO A 158 9.16 14.50 -12.02
CA PRO A 158 9.86 13.62 -11.08
C PRO A 158 9.85 14.13 -9.62
N LEU A 159 9.58 15.42 -9.37
CA LEU A 159 9.49 15.98 -8.02
C LEU A 159 8.26 15.48 -7.25
N HIS A 160 7.23 15.04 -7.94
CA HIS A 160 6.08 14.35 -7.32
C HIS A 160 6.42 12.97 -6.74
N ARG A 161 7.62 12.44 -6.99
CA ARG A 161 8.01 11.10 -6.50
C ARG A 161 8.09 10.98 -4.98
N ASN A 162 8.25 12.08 -4.25
CA ASN A 162 8.65 12.02 -2.84
C ASN A 162 7.92 12.97 -1.89
N THR A 163 6.87 13.67 -2.32
CA THR A 163 6.25 14.67 -1.46
C THR A 163 4.78 14.33 -1.21
N PRO A 164 4.43 13.81 -0.02
CA PRO A 164 3.06 13.91 0.45
C PRO A 164 2.78 15.40 0.68
N ASP A 165 1.78 15.91 -0.06
CA ASP A 165 1.17 17.23 0.14
C ASP A 165 2.09 18.45 -0.02
N ARG A 166 2.54 18.77 -1.26
CA ARG A 166 2.94 20.14 -1.61
C ARG A 166 1.77 20.87 -2.26
N LYS A 167 1.59 22.14 -1.83
CA LYS A 167 0.56 23.13 -2.18
C LYS A 167 0.07 23.10 -3.62
#